data_f622a64b8f890cd812cf952dd18a4720
#
_entry.id   f622a64b8f890cd812cf952dd18a4720
#
_cell.length_a   1.000
_cell.length_b   1.000
_cell.length_c   1.000
_cell.angle_alpha   90.00
_cell.angle_beta   90.00
_cell.angle_gamma   90.00
#
_symmetry.space_group_name_H-M   'P 1'
#
loop_
_entity.id
_entity.type
_entity.pdbx_description
1 polymer ?
#
loop_
_entity_poly.entity_id
_entity_poly.type
_entity_poly.pdbx_seq_one_letter_code
_entity_poly.pdbx_strand_id
1 'polypeptide(L)'
;MKWLSLTLLLLVIPPVLNAAGWPEMSWTKDVGARRRPAASTVFLVNDYGAVADGRTSGTAAIQKAIDACAGKGGGIVSFLPGKYLSGSLFLKEGVHFQIPEGVVLLGSTQLSDYPDIPTRVAGVEMMWPAALINVLGTENVSVGGKGIVHGQGKVFWDAYWALRKEYEPRGLRWIVDYDSKRPRTLLVAESTDITVSDLTFQQSGFWTIHILYSQYCTVDNVVIQNNIDGHGPSTDGIDIDSSSKILVQNSDIDCNDDNICLKAGRDADGLRVNRPTEYVVIRNCISRAGAGLLTCGSETSGGIRYVLAEGLRAKGTSVGVRLKSAMNRGGITEHIYIRDVDMENVRIVLEATMNWNPAYSYSKLPGEFNGRLLPDHWNKMLQVVDSVRGTPFFRNVWLSDVKIRNSAEFMRVSGNKTSYMEQFSFRNIDAQVQKAGSVNYARNWEFTNVTIKADDLKELRLQHAENLQKK
;
A
#
# COMPACT_ATOMS: atom_id res chain seq x y z
N MET A 1 50.89 -20.01 -10.09
CA MET A 1 49.44 -20.16 -10.25
C MET A 1 48.87 -18.80 -10.57
N LYS A 2 48.48 -18.54 -11.82
CA LYS A 2 47.86 -17.28 -12.24
C LYS A 2 46.35 -17.40 -12.05
N TRP A 3 45.78 -16.52 -11.21
CA TRP A 3 44.34 -16.43 -11.04
C TRP A 3 43.76 -15.63 -12.22
N LEU A 4 42.93 -16.28 -13.05
CA LEU A 4 42.09 -15.58 -14.02
C LEU A 4 40.90 -15.00 -13.27
N SER A 5 40.84 -13.68 -13.21
CA SER A 5 39.63 -12.95 -12.81
C SER A 5 38.62 -12.96 -13.97
N LEU A 6 37.55 -13.70 -13.81
CA LEU A 6 36.43 -13.72 -14.75
C LEU A 6 35.57 -12.48 -14.50
N THR A 7 35.73 -11.44 -15.29
CA THR A 7 34.87 -10.25 -15.27
C THR A 7 33.56 -10.62 -15.98
N LEU A 8 32.49 -10.84 -15.21
CA LEU A 8 31.16 -11.05 -15.76
C LEU A 8 30.63 -9.75 -16.31
N LEU A 9 30.68 -9.57 -17.64
CA LEU A 9 30.07 -8.44 -18.33
C LEU A 9 28.56 -8.66 -18.35
N LEU A 10 27.80 -8.03 -17.45
CA LEU A 10 26.34 -7.96 -17.51
C LEU A 10 25.96 -7.15 -18.75
N LEU A 11 25.62 -7.83 -19.83
CA LEU A 11 24.96 -7.21 -20.98
C LEU A 11 23.60 -6.68 -20.55
N VAL A 12 23.52 -5.37 -20.36
CA VAL A 12 22.23 -4.67 -20.22
C VAL A 12 21.59 -4.64 -21.61
N ILE A 13 20.71 -5.59 -21.90
CA ILE A 13 19.89 -5.56 -23.11
C ILE A 13 18.89 -4.41 -22.94
N PRO A 14 18.89 -3.40 -23.81
CA PRO A 14 17.90 -2.34 -23.70
C PRO A 14 16.49 -2.91 -23.90
N PRO A 15 15.48 -2.43 -23.15
CA PRO A 15 14.11 -2.91 -23.32
C PRO A 15 13.61 -2.62 -24.75
N VAL A 16 12.90 -3.56 -25.33
CA VAL A 16 12.22 -3.36 -26.60
C VAL A 16 11.11 -2.32 -26.38
N LEU A 17 11.17 -1.22 -27.12
CA LEU A 17 10.19 -0.15 -27.03
C LEU A 17 9.08 -0.36 -28.06
N ASN A 18 7.84 -0.11 -27.66
CA ASN A 18 6.71 -0.05 -28.60
C ASN A 18 6.74 1.26 -29.44
N ALA A 19 5.84 1.41 -30.39
CA ALA A 19 5.74 2.57 -31.28
C ALA A 19 5.60 3.91 -30.53
N ALA A 20 5.12 3.92 -29.29
CA ALA A 20 5.02 5.10 -28.42
C ALA A 20 6.28 5.34 -27.58
N GLY A 21 7.33 4.52 -27.72
CA GLY A 21 8.58 4.61 -26.97
C GLY A 21 8.49 4.10 -25.53
N TRP A 22 7.51 3.25 -25.24
CA TRP A 22 7.36 2.56 -23.97
C TRP A 22 7.94 1.14 -24.03
N PRO A 23 8.47 0.61 -22.92
CA PRO A 23 8.82 -0.80 -22.85
C PRO A 23 7.60 -1.69 -23.10
N GLU A 24 7.80 -2.82 -23.76
CA GLU A 24 6.75 -3.81 -23.90
C GLU A 24 6.41 -4.42 -22.53
N MET A 25 5.12 -4.41 -22.20
CA MET A 25 4.61 -4.85 -20.90
C MET A 25 3.59 -5.98 -21.07
N SER A 26 3.98 -7.06 -21.73
CA SER A 26 3.10 -8.22 -21.99
C SER A 26 2.52 -8.82 -20.70
N TRP A 27 3.24 -8.72 -19.59
CA TRP A 27 2.82 -9.17 -18.25
C TRP A 27 1.56 -8.49 -17.71
N THR A 28 1.19 -7.32 -18.24
CA THR A 28 0.00 -6.58 -17.79
C THR A 28 -1.31 -7.29 -18.10
N LYS A 29 -1.29 -8.29 -18.96
CA LYS A 29 -2.44 -9.12 -19.32
C LYS A 29 -2.61 -10.31 -18.37
N ASP A 30 -1.62 -10.61 -17.53
CA ASP A 30 -1.57 -11.75 -16.62
C ASP A 30 -1.58 -11.26 -15.16
N VAL A 31 -2.58 -10.45 -14.80
CA VAL A 31 -2.78 -9.90 -13.45
C VAL A 31 -4.26 -9.99 -13.06
N GLY A 32 -4.51 -9.96 -11.76
CA GLY A 32 -5.84 -10.08 -11.19
C GLY A 32 -6.32 -11.53 -11.04
N ALA A 33 -7.42 -11.71 -10.34
CA ALA A 33 -8.02 -13.02 -10.10
C ALA A 33 -8.43 -13.68 -11.43
N ARG A 34 -8.02 -14.93 -11.61
CA ARG A 34 -8.28 -15.73 -12.82
C ARG A 34 -9.62 -16.44 -12.77
N ARG A 35 -10.17 -16.63 -11.57
CA ARG A 35 -11.47 -17.28 -11.31
C ARG A 35 -12.16 -16.61 -10.13
N ARG A 36 -13.47 -16.84 -10.04
CA ARG A 36 -14.32 -16.44 -8.91
C ARG A 36 -15.13 -17.65 -8.42
N PRO A 37 -15.59 -17.66 -7.16
CA PRO A 37 -16.49 -18.70 -6.68
C PRO A 37 -17.69 -18.87 -7.62
N ALA A 38 -17.93 -20.10 -8.09
CA ALA A 38 -19.07 -20.45 -8.94
C ALA A 38 -20.25 -20.82 -8.05
N ALA A 39 -20.90 -19.81 -7.45
CA ALA A 39 -21.83 -20.05 -6.37
C ALA A 39 -23.27 -19.76 -6.78
N SER A 40 -24.17 -20.71 -6.51
CA SER A 40 -25.63 -20.54 -6.63
C SER A 40 -26.35 -20.70 -5.30
N THR A 41 -25.78 -21.44 -4.33
CA THR A 41 -26.43 -21.70 -3.02
C THR A 41 -26.17 -20.52 -2.09
N VAL A 42 -27.25 -19.97 -1.51
CA VAL A 42 -27.19 -18.84 -0.58
C VAL A 42 -27.29 -19.34 0.86
N PHE A 43 -26.41 -18.85 1.71
CA PHE A 43 -26.36 -19.08 3.16
C PHE A 43 -26.60 -17.73 3.84
N LEU A 44 -27.85 -17.49 4.29
CA LEU A 44 -28.20 -16.26 4.99
C LEU A 44 -27.66 -16.31 6.43
N VAL A 45 -26.87 -15.34 6.84
CA VAL A 45 -26.31 -15.28 8.19
C VAL A 45 -27.40 -15.24 9.27
N ASN A 46 -28.58 -14.74 8.93
CA ASN A 46 -29.75 -14.66 9.78
C ASN A 46 -30.28 -16.05 10.17
N ASP A 47 -30.20 -17.04 9.26
CA ASP A 47 -30.59 -18.44 9.53
C ASP A 47 -29.64 -19.10 10.53
N TYR A 48 -28.47 -18.54 10.75
CA TYR A 48 -27.48 -18.99 11.74
C TYR A 48 -27.52 -18.17 13.04
N GLY A 49 -28.44 -17.21 13.14
CA GLY A 49 -28.70 -16.45 14.36
C GLY A 49 -28.06 -15.04 14.38
N ALA A 50 -27.56 -14.53 13.24
CA ALA A 50 -27.09 -13.15 13.18
C ALA A 50 -28.26 -12.16 13.24
N VAL A 51 -28.14 -11.14 14.12
CA VAL A 51 -29.16 -10.12 14.35
C VAL A 51 -28.72 -8.80 13.70
N ALA A 52 -29.65 -8.17 12.98
CA ALA A 52 -29.38 -6.95 12.18
C ALA A 52 -29.62 -5.65 12.97
N ASP A 53 -29.29 -5.61 14.28
CA ASP A 53 -29.56 -4.48 15.17
C ASP A 53 -28.37 -3.53 15.37
N GLY A 54 -27.18 -3.90 14.88
CA GLY A 54 -25.93 -3.13 15.03
C GLY A 54 -25.37 -3.12 16.45
N ARG A 55 -25.84 -3.97 17.35
CA ARG A 55 -25.46 -4.03 18.77
C ARG A 55 -25.10 -5.43 19.23
N THR A 56 -25.92 -6.41 18.90
CA THR A 56 -25.69 -7.82 19.23
C THR A 56 -24.55 -8.37 18.39
N SER A 57 -23.53 -8.95 19.03
CA SER A 57 -22.41 -9.54 18.28
C SER A 57 -22.88 -10.72 17.42
N GLY A 58 -22.71 -10.58 16.13
CA GLY A 58 -23.02 -11.60 15.12
C GLY A 58 -21.84 -12.48 14.74
N THR A 59 -20.65 -12.27 15.29
CA THR A 59 -19.40 -12.92 14.87
C THR A 59 -19.56 -14.44 14.73
N ALA A 60 -20.02 -15.11 15.77
CA ALA A 60 -20.16 -16.55 15.77
C ALA A 60 -21.21 -17.05 14.75
N ALA A 61 -22.32 -16.32 14.60
CA ALA A 61 -23.38 -16.66 13.66
C ALA A 61 -22.92 -16.48 12.20
N ILE A 62 -22.26 -15.38 11.90
CA ILE A 62 -21.70 -15.10 10.57
C ILE A 62 -20.62 -16.14 10.24
N GLN A 63 -19.74 -16.47 11.19
CA GLN A 63 -18.71 -17.49 10.97
C GLN A 63 -19.31 -18.87 10.72
N LYS A 64 -20.40 -19.26 11.42
CA LYS A 64 -21.12 -20.52 11.16
C LYS A 64 -21.68 -20.56 9.73
N ALA A 65 -22.22 -19.46 9.21
CA ALA A 65 -22.70 -19.40 7.83
C ALA A 65 -21.55 -19.59 6.83
N ILE A 66 -20.40 -18.95 7.07
CA ILE A 66 -19.17 -19.10 6.27
C ILE A 66 -18.70 -20.56 6.28
N ASP A 67 -18.66 -21.18 7.47
CA ASP A 67 -18.21 -22.57 7.64
C ASP A 67 -19.16 -23.56 6.96
N ALA A 68 -20.47 -23.34 7.08
CA ALA A 68 -21.48 -24.16 6.40
C ALA A 68 -21.39 -24.03 4.87
N CYS A 69 -21.19 -22.82 4.36
CA CYS A 69 -21.00 -22.55 2.94
C CYS A 69 -19.76 -23.29 2.40
N ALA A 70 -18.62 -23.12 3.03
CA ALA A 70 -17.39 -23.80 2.64
C ALA A 70 -17.51 -25.33 2.74
N GLY A 71 -18.15 -25.86 3.80
CA GLY A 71 -18.39 -27.29 3.99
C GLY A 71 -19.30 -27.93 2.93
N LYS A 72 -20.02 -27.12 2.14
CA LYS A 72 -20.82 -27.56 0.97
C LYS A 72 -20.09 -27.37 -0.36
N GLY A 73 -18.80 -27.02 -0.33
CA GLY A 73 -18.00 -26.79 -1.52
C GLY A 73 -18.08 -25.38 -2.08
N GLY A 74 -18.61 -24.45 -1.29
CA GLY A 74 -18.73 -23.03 -1.66
C GLY A 74 -20.17 -22.57 -1.82
N GLY A 75 -20.33 -21.28 -2.04
CA GLY A 75 -21.64 -20.64 -2.13
C GLY A 75 -21.57 -19.13 -1.86
N ILE A 76 -22.74 -18.55 -1.65
CA ILE A 76 -22.91 -17.14 -1.32
C ILE A 76 -23.29 -17.03 0.15
N VAL A 77 -22.45 -16.43 0.97
CA VAL A 77 -22.83 -16.00 2.33
C VAL A 77 -23.39 -14.59 2.25
N SER A 78 -24.65 -14.40 2.62
CA SER A 78 -25.34 -13.13 2.44
C SER A 78 -26.14 -12.71 3.67
N PHE A 79 -26.66 -11.51 3.67
CA PHE A 79 -27.31 -10.84 4.81
C PHE A 79 -28.67 -10.28 4.38
N LEU A 80 -29.62 -10.25 5.29
CA LEU A 80 -30.80 -9.39 5.15
C LEU A 80 -30.41 -7.91 5.45
N PRO A 81 -31.16 -6.93 4.94
CA PRO A 81 -30.85 -5.51 5.21
C PRO A 81 -30.77 -5.20 6.70
N GLY A 82 -29.79 -4.39 7.10
CA GLY A 82 -29.57 -3.94 8.47
C GLY A 82 -28.11 -3.81 8.85
N LYS A 83 -27.83 -3.63 10.14
CA LYS A 83 -26.49 -3.44 10.68
C LYS A 83 -26.05 -4.66 11.48
N TYR A 84 -24.88 -5.21 11.20
CA TYR A 84 -24.35 -6.41 11.86
C TYR A 84 -23.04 -6.08 12.54
N LEU A 85 -23.00 -6.20 13.88
CA LEU A 85 -21.77 -6.01 14.65
C LEU A 85 -20.94 -7.32 14.62
N SER A 86 -19.65 -7.22 14.30
CA SER A 86 -18.79 -8.39 14.27
C SER A 86 -17.35 -8.07 14.70
N GLY A 87 -16.70 -9.01 15.35
CA GLY A 87 -15.25 -9.14 15.40
C GLY A 87 -14.70 -9.81 14.14
N SER A 88 -13.54 -10.45 14.25
CA SER A 88 -12.87 -11.07 13.11
C SER A 88 -13.65 -12.22 12.49
N LEU A 89 -13.77 -12.18 11.16
CA LEU A 89 -14.34 -13.21 10.31
C LEU A 89 -13.25 -13.82 9.44
N PHE A 90 -13.28 -15.14 9.24
CA PHE A 90 -12.29 -15.88 8.47
C PHE A 90 -12.98 -16.60 7.31
N LEU A 91 -12.70 -16.11 6.08
CA LEU A 91 -13.30 -16.67 4.88
C LEU A 91 -12.53 -17.91 4.41
N LYS A 92 -13.21 -18.79 3.71
CA LYS A 92 -12.71 -20.08 3.25
C LYS A 92 -12.88 -20.22 1.74
N GLU A 93 -12.20 -21.19 1.17
CA GLU A 93 -12.27 -21.50 -0.27
C GLU A 93 -13.69 -21.66 -0.78
N GLY A 94 -13.96 -21.14 -1.97
CA GLY A 94 -15.26 -21.23 -2.63
C GLY A 94 -16.33 -20.28 -2.10
N VAL A 95 -16.03 -19.47 -1.09
CA VAL A 95 -17.01 -18.53 -0.49
C VAL A 95 -17.05 -17.22 -1.27
N HIS A 96 -18.22 -16.83 -1.70
CA HIS A 96 -18.56 -15.45 -2.05
C HIS A 96 -19.24 -14.78 -0.84
N PHE A 97 -18.49 -13.92 -0.13
CA PHE A 97 -18.98 -13.14 1.00
C PHE A 97 -19.63 -11.86 0.48
N GLN A 98 -20.96 -11.91 0.34
CA GLN A 98 -21.74 -10.85 -0.25
C GLN A 98 -22.36 -9.96 0.83
N ILE A 99 -22.02 -8.67 0.81
CA ILE A 99 -22.61 -7.62 1.65
C ILE A 99 -23.51 -6.77 0.73
N PRO A 100 -24.81 -7.06 0.67
CA PRO A 100 -25.73 -6.38 -0.25
C PRO A 100 -25.96 -4.91 0.11
N GLU A 101 -26.57 -4.16 -0.83
CA GLU A 101 -27.09 -2.82 -0.56
C GLU A 101 -28.08 -2.84 0.62
N GLY A 102 -28.00 -1.83 1.50
CA GLY A 102 -28.77 -1.77 2.74
C GLY A 102 -28.16 -2.55 3.93
N VAL A 103 -27.03 -3.21 3.73
CA VAL A 103 -26.28 -3.91 4.79
C VAL A 103 -25.05 -3.11 5.20
N VAL A 104 -24.84 -2.98 6.51
CA VAL A 104 -23.62 -2.45 7.11
C VAL A 104 -23.00 -3.49 8.03
N LEU A 105 -21.81 -3.97 7.66
CA LEU A 105 -20.99 -4.78 8.56
C LEU A 105 -20.15 -3.85 9.43
N LEU A 106 -20.46 -3.82 10.74
CA LEU A 106 -19.77 -2.98 11.73
C LEU A 106 -18.66 -3.79 12.41
N GLY A 107 -17.43 -3.29 12.39
CA GLY A 107 -16.35 -3.84 13.20
C GLY A 107 -16.57 -3.57 14.69
N SER A 108 -16.23 -4.52 15.55
CA SER A 108 -16.24 -4.31 17.00
C SER A 108 -15.26 -3.21 17.41
N THR A 109 -15.62 -2.44 18.42
CA THR A 109 -14.72 -1.46 19.06
C THR A 109 -13.86 -2.08 20.16
N GLN A 110 -14.07 -3.38 20.46
CA GLN A 110 -13.30 -4.11 21.44
C GLN A 110 -12.15 -4.86 20.78
N LEU A 111 -10.92 -4.55 21.17
CA LEU A 111 -9.72 -5.19 20.59
C LEU A 111 -9.69 -6.72 20.86
N SER A 112 -10.29 -7.16 21.96
CA SER A 112 -10.43 -8.58 22.30
C SER A 112 -11.23 -9.42 21.30
N ASP A 113 -12.04 -8.78 20.44
CA ASP A 113 -12.83 -9.46 19.41
C ASP A 113 -11.99 -9.72 18.13
N TYR A 114 -10.72 -9.34 18.15
CA TYR A 114 -9.76 -9.52 17.08
C TYR A 114 -8.56 -10.34 17.60
N PRO A 115 -8.59 -11.67 17.47
CA PRO A 115 -7.51 -12.52 17.96
C PRO A 115 -6.18 -12.16 17.29
N ASP A 116 -5.09 -12.22 18.05
CA ASP A 116 -3.75 -12.03 17.49
C ASP A 116 -3.40 -13.21 16.58
N ILE A 117 -2.95 -12.90 15.37
CA ILE A 117 -2.47 -13.86 14.38
C ILE A 117 -1.03 -13.54 13.95
N PRO A 118 -0.24 -14.52 13.53
CA PRO A 118 1.04 -14.26 12.89
C PRO A 118 0.79 -13.55 11.55
N THR A 119 1.40 -12.39 11.35
CA THR A 119 1.21 -11.58 10.15
C THR A 119 2.35 -10.59 10.00
N ARG A 120 2.33 -9.78 8.95
CA ARG A 120 3.23 -8.63 8.79
C ARG A 120 2.48 -7.33 9.00
N VAL A 121 3.08 -6.40 9.72
CA VAL A 121 2.57 -5.05 9.96
C VAL A 121 3.68 -4.05 9.68
N ALA A 122 3.40 -3.04 8.84
CA ALA A 122 4.37 -2.01 8.46
C ALA A 122 5.77 -2.59 8.13
N GLY A 123 5.77 -3.73 7.41
CA GLY A 123 6.97 -4.39 6.93
C GLY A 123 7.66 -5.35 7.91
N VAL A 124 7.14 -5.57 9.12
CA VAL A 124 7.72 -6.46 10.15
C VAL A 124 6.77 -7.60 10.47
N GLU A 125 7.27 -8.85 10.44
CA GLU A 125 6.49 -10.03 10.85
C GLU A 125 6.36 -10.11 12.37
N MET A 126 5.12 -10.15 12.87
CA MET A 126 4.79 -10.17 14.29
C MET A 126 3.38 -10.69 14.56
N MET A 127 3.05 -10.90 15.84
CA MET A 127 1.67 -11.18 16.28
C MET A 127 0.87 -9.87 16.30
N TRP A 128 -0.24 -9.83 15.57
CA TRP A 128 -1.08 -8.64 15.43
C TRP A 128 -2.56 -9.01 15.35
N PRO A 129 -3.47 -8.14 15.80
CA PRO A 129 -4.91 -8.38 15.67
C PRO A 129 -5.29 -8.74 14.23
N ALA A 130 -6.07 -9.79 14.09
CA ALA A 130 -6.68 -10.14 12.81
C ALA A 130 -7.52 -8.97 12.29
N ALA A 131 -7.77 -8.93 11.00
CA ALA A 131 -8.66 -7.94 10.40
C ALA A 131 -10.14 -8.24 10.75
N LEU A 132 -11.04 -7.30 10.45
CA LEU A 132 -12.47 -7.59 10.50
C LEU A 132 -12.85 -8.71 9.52
N ILE A 133 -12.30 -8.67 8.30
CA ILE A 133 -12.46 -9.72 7.28
C ILE A 133 -11.08 -10.28 6.95
N ASN A 134 -10.90 -11.59 7.06
CA ASN A 134 -9.63 -12.27 6.80
C ASN A 134 -9.80 -13.37 5.74
N VAL A 135 -8.87 -13.37 4.76
CA VAL A 135 -8.71 -14.41 3.75
C VAL A 135 -7.29 -14.92 3.87
N LEU A 136 -7.08 -16.06 4.52
CA LEU A 136 -5.76 -16.53 4.94
C LEU A 136 -5.46 -17.91 4.37
N GLY A 137 -4.34 -18.06 3.64
CA GLY A 137 -3.85 -19.35 3.17
C GLY A 137 -4.87 -20.12 2.31
N THR A 138 -5.64 -19.42 1.49
CA THR A 138 -6.76 -20.01 0.74
C THR A 138 -6.84 -19.48 -0.70
N GLU A 139 -7.73 -20.03 -1.48
CA GLU A 139 -7.91 -19.60 -2.87
C GLU A 139 -9.40 -19.48 -3.24
N ASN A 140 -9.65 -18.80 -4.37
CA ASN A 140 -10.98 -18.71 -4.96
C ASN A 140 -12.03 -18.18 -3.98
N VAL A 141 -11.78 -16.99 -3.41
CA VAL A 141 -12.68 -16.28 -2.50
C VAL A 141 -13.05 -14.93 -3.10
N SER A 142 -14.28 -14.51 -2.92
CA SER A 142 -14.67 -13.14 -3.24
C SER A 142 -15.38 -12.46 -2.08
N VAL A 143 -15.11 -11.16 -1.93
CA VAL A 143 -15.76 -10.25 -0.98
C VAL A 143 -16.37 -9.13 -1.81
N GLY A 144 -17.68 -8.97 -1.76
CA GLY A 144 -18.31 -8.03 -2.67
C GLY A 144 -19.75 -7.67 -2.30
N GLY A 145 -20.36 -6.88 -3.15
CA GLY A 145 -21.73 -6.40 -2.96
C GLY A 145 -21.78 -4.86 -2.97
N LYS A 146 -22.92 -4.26 -2.66
CA LYS A 146 -23.09 -2.80 -2.64
C LYS A 146 -23.25 -2.24 -1.22
N GLY A 147 -22.93 -3.03 -0.21
CA GLY A 147 -23.03 -2.66 1.19
C GLY A 147 -21.79 -1.94 1.71
N ILE A 148 -21.79 -1.72 3.01
CA ILE A 148 -20.76 -0.96 3.72
C ILE A 148 -20.03 -1.89 4.70
N VAL A 149 -18.71 -1.82 4.71
CA VAL A 149 -17.85 -2.36 5.77
C VAL A 149 -17.30 -1.20 6.56
N HIS A 150 -17.75 -1.04 7.80
CA HIS A 150 -17.40 0.10 8.65
C HIS A 150 -16.52 -0.38 9.83
N GLY A 151 -15.27 0.04 9.85
CA GLY A 151 -14.27 -0.43 10.83
C GLY A 151 -14.46 0.13 12.26
N GLN A 152 -15.30 1.16 12.45
CA GLN A 152 -15.44 1.89 13.71
C GLN A 152 -14.09 2.32 14.34
N GLY A 153 -13.16 2.75 13.45
CA GLY A 153 -11.74 2.93 13.77
C GLY A 153 -11.41 4.01 14.78
N LYS A 154 -12.31 4.96 15.02
CA LYS A 154 -12.03 6.15 15.86
C LYS A 154 -11.48 5.80 17.24
N VAL A 155 -12.01 4.79 17.91
CA VAL A 155 -11.53 4.34 19.23
C VAL A 155 -10.06 3.91 19.19
N PHE A 156 -9.64 3.26 18.11
CA PHE A 156 -8.26 2.84 17.90
C PHE A 156 -7.36 4.02 17.51
N TRP A 157 -7.89 5.00 16.79
CA TRP A 157 -7.15 6.23 16.46
C TRP A 157 -6.84 7.06 17.69
N ASP A 158 -7.83 7.23 18.57
CA ASP A 158 -7.67 7.98 19.81
C ASP A 158 -6.59 7.35 20.71
N ALA A 159 -6.58 6.02 20.81
CA ALA A 159 -5.52 5.27 21.52
C ALA A 159 -4.13 5.45 20.89
N TYR A 160 -4.04 5.41 19.56
CA TYR A 160 -2.77 5.66 18.86
C TYR A 160 -2.25 7.07 19.10
N TRP A 161 -3.10 8.09 18.97
CA TRP A 161 -2.67 9.46 19.17
C TRP A 161 -2.23 9.74 20.61
N ALA A 162 -2.87 9.10 21.59
CA ALA A 162 -2.45 9.15 22.99
C ALA A 162 -1.06 8.53 23.18
N LEU A 163 -0.86 7.33 22.66
CA LEU A 163 0.44 6.64 22.73
C LEU A 163 1.54 7.43 22.01
N ARG A 164 1.24 7.95 20.82
CA ARG A 164 2.21 8.75 20.07
C ARG A 164 2.63 10.00 20.80
N LYS A 165 1.71 10.69 21.46
CA LYS A 165 1.99 11.87 22.29
C LYS A 165 2.91 11.54 23.46
N GLU A 166 2.79 10.32 24.02
CA GLU A 166 3.66 9.82 25.08
C GLU A 166 5.06 9.43 24.55
N TYR A 167 5.10 8.72 23.43
CA TYR A 167 6.31 8.09 22.90
C TYR A 167 7.24 9.04 22.13
N GLU A 168 6.70 9.98 21.35
CA GLU A 168 7.51 10.89 20.53
C GLU A 168 8.55 11.69 21.34
N PRO A 169 8.22 12.32 22.49
CA PRO A 169 9.20 13.05 23.30
C PRO A 169 10.30 12.16 23.88
N ARG A 170 10.04 10.86 24.02
CA ARG A 170 10.99 9.85 24.51
C ARG A 170 11.87 9.26 23.40
N GLY A 171 11.75 9.74 22.16
CA GLY A 171 12.50 9.19 21.01
C GLY A 171 12.00 7.83 20.53
N LEU A 172 10.77 7.46 20.85
CA LEU A 172 10.14 6.18 20.50
C LEU A 172 9.18 6.27 19.30
N ARG A 173 9.28 7.30 18.44
CA ARG A 173 8.41 7.42 17.27
C ARG A 173 8.46 6.17 16.37
N TRP A 174 9.61 5.53 16.27
CA TRP A 174 9.85 4.37 15.41
C TRP A 174 9.05 3.12 15.79
N ILE A 175 8.52 3.05 17.01
CA ILE A 175 7.82 1.87 17.53
C ILE A 175 6.31 2.10 17.77
N VAL A 176 5.84 3.34 17.73
CA VAL A 176 4.43 3.69 18.01
C VAL A 176 3.45 2.84 17.22
N ASP A 177 3.70 2.68 15.92
CA ASP A 177 2.80 1.95 15.02
C ASP A 177 2.71 0.45 15.33
N TYR A 178 3.69 -0.10 16.02
CA TYR A 178 3.79 -1.52 16.39
C TYR A 178 3.31 -1.82 17.81
N ASP A 179 3.30 -0.84 18.69
CA ASP A 179 2.79 -0.97 20.05
C ASP A 179 1.30 -0.60 20.13
N SER A 180 0.83 0.26 19.23
CA SER A 180 -0.59 0.64 19.16
C SER A 180 -1.38 -0.35 18.30
N LYS A 181 -1.80 -1.47 18.88
CA LYS A 181 -2.56 -2.50 18.18
C LYS A 181 -3.90 -1.96 17.67
N ARG A 182 -4.17 -2.21 16.39
CA ARG A 182 -5.36 -1.75 15.68
C ARG A 182 -5.75 -2.78 14.62
N PRO A 183 -7.03 -3.16 14.46
CA PRO A 183 -7.43 -4.09 13.41
C PRO A 183 -7.40 -3.40 12.02
N ARG A 184 -6.95 -4.14 11.01
CA ARG A 184 -7.20 -3.81 9.60
C ARG A 184 -8.67 -4.09 9.26
N THR A 185 -9.19 -3.51 8.19
CA THR A 185 -10.57 -3.83 7.79
C THR A 185 -10.62 -5.12 6.98
N LEU A 186 -9.74 -5.30 5.99
CA LEU A 186 -9.64 -6.53 5.20
C LEU A 186 -8.19 -6.95 5.04
N LEU A 187 -7.89 -8.20 5.33
CA LEU A 187 -6.60 -8.83 5.11
C LEU A 187 -6.73 -10.01 4.17
N VAL A 188 -5.98 -9.97 3.07
CA VAL A 188 -5.74 -11.12 2.18
C VAL A 188 -4.29 -11.53 2.36
N ALA A 189 -4.02 -12.71 2.90
CA ALA A 189 -2.64 -13.15 3.14
C ALA A 189 -2.42 -14.58 2.64
N GLU A 190 -1.26 -14.82 2.01
CA GLU A 190 -0.84 -16.12 1.49
C GLU A 190 -1.90 -16.82 0.62
N SER A 191 -2.63 -16.03 -0.17
CA SER A 191 -3.84 -16.46 -0.87
C SER A 191 -3.72 -16.21 -2.38
N THR A 192 -4.55 -16.89 -3.17
CA THR A 192 -4.57 -16.73 -4.63
C THR A 192 -5.99 -16.71 -5.18
N ASP A 193 -6.19 -16.04 -6.32
CA ASP A 193 -7.49 -15.87 -6.97
C ASP A 193 -8.55 -15.24 -6.06
N ILE A 194 -8.21 -14.08 -5.48
CA ILE A 194 -9.10 -13.34 -4.58
C ILE A 194 -9.66 -12.12 -5.29
N THR A 195 -10.96 -11.89 -5.12
CA THR A 195 -11.63 -10.69 -5.64
C THR A 195 -12.28 -9.91 -4.51
N VAL A 196 -12.00 -8.60 -4.47
CA VAL A 196 -12.71 -7.62 -3.61
C VAL A 196 -13.37 -6.61 -4.52
N SER A 197 -14.71 -6.50 -4.48
CA SER A 197 -15.40 -5.60 -5.43
C SER A 197 -16.66 -4.95 -4.89
N ASP A 198 -16.97 -3.78 -5.44
CA ASP A 198 -18.27 -3.08 -5.34
C ASP A 198 -18.65 -2.65 -3.91
N LEU A 199 -17.73 -2.64 -2.97
CA LEU A 199 -17.98 -2.33 -1.56
C LEU A 199 -17.56 -0.90 -1.21
N THR A 200 -18.21 -0.35 -0.19
CA THR A 200 -17.76 0.86 0.49
C THR A 200 -17.11 0.50 1.83
N PHE A 201 -15.85 0.90 2.00
CA PHE A 201 -15.11 0.78 3.26
C PHE A 201 -15.08 2.12 3.98
N GLN A 202 -15.37 2.11 5.27
CA GLN A 202 -15.43 3.35 6.07
C GLN A 202 -14.67 3.19 7.38
N GLN A 203 -14.01 4.27 7.80
CA GLN A 203 -13.43 4.44 9.15
C GLN A 203 -12.64 3.21 9.62
N SER A 204 -11.66 2.78 8.83
CA SER A 204 -10.76 1.66 9.18
C SER A 204 -9.93 1.97 10.43
N GLY A 205 -9.71 0.99 11.28
CA GLY A 205 -8.85 1.17 12.48
C GLY A 205 -7.37 1.33 12.13
N PHE A 206 -6.95 0.68 11.06
CA PHE A 206 -5.61 0.66 10.48
C PHE A 206 -5.74 0.54 8.94
N TRP A 207 -4.78 0.01 8.21
CA TRP A 207 -4.86 -0.22 6.76
C TRP A 207 -6.20 -0.83 6.34
N THR A 208 -6.80 -0.30 5.27
CA THR A 208 -8.16 -0.70 4.88
C THR A 208 -8.17 -2.04 4.18
N ILE A 209 -7.46 -2.17 3.06
CA ILE A 209 -7.32 -3.42 2.31
C ILE A 209 -5.83 -3.75 2.25
N HIS A 210 -5.42 -4.83 2.89
CA HIS A 210 -4.03 -5.29 2.89
C HIS A 210 -3.91 -6.62 2.15
N ILE A 211 -3.17 -6.64 1.04
CA ILE A 211 -2.84 -7.83 0.26
C ILE A 211 -1.40 -8.20 0.55
N LEU A 212 -1.20 -9.27 1.32
CA LEU A 212 0.09 -9.71 1.85
C LEU A 212 0.45 -11.09 1.30
N TYR A 213 1.66 -11.25 0.76
CA TYR A 213 2.16 -12.55 0.30
C TYR A 213 1.26 -13.31 -0.67
N SER A 214 0.42 -12.60 -1.39
CA SER A 214 -0.65 -13.16 -2.20
C SER A 214 -0.39 -12.95 -3.69
N GLN A 215 -1.14 -13.66 -4.52
CA GLN A 215 -1.03 -13.52 -5.97
C GLN A 215 -2.39 -13.63 -6.66
N TYR A 216 -2.47 -13.07 -7.87
CA TYR A 216 -3.72 -13.07 -8.65
C TYR A 216 -4.91 -12.53 -7.86
N CYS A 217 -4.76 -11.33 -7.29
CA CYS A 217 -5.84 -10.66 -6.58
C CYS A 217 -6.37 -9.47 -7.39
N THR A 218 -7.67 -9.26 -7.33
CA THR A 218 -8.35 -8.11 -7.94
C THR A 218 -9.03 -7.28 -6.85
N VAL A 219 -8.80 -5.97 -6.86
CA VAL A 219 -9.62 -4.97 -6.16
C VAL A 219 -10.28 -4.10 -7.23
N ASP A 220 -11.60 -4.11 -7.29
CA ASP A 220 -12.35 -3.46 -8.38
C ASP A 220 -13.56 -2.69 -7.84
N ASN A 221 -13.72 -1.45 -8.29
CA ASN A 221 -14.88 -0.62 -7.99
C ASN A 221 -15.18 -0.50 -6.49
N VAL A 222 -14.13 -0.32 -5.67
CA VAL A 222 -14.31 -0.06 -4.23
C VAL A 222 -14.29 1.44 -3.94
N VAL A 223 -15.05 1.83 -2.93
CA VAL A 223 -15.03 3.18 -2.38
C VAL A 223 -14.46 3.12 -0.97
N ILE A 224 -13.44 3.93 -0.69
CA ILE A 224 -12.84 4.04 0.64
C ILE A 224 -13.07 5.45 1.18
N GLN A 225 -13.67 5.55 2.36
CA GLN A 225 -14.04 6.80 3.03
C GLN A 225 -13.57 6.75 4.50
N ASN A 226 -12.25 6.87 4.70
CA ASN A 226 -11.68 6.78 6.05
C ASN A 226 -11.71 8.09 6.85
N ASN A 227 -11.88 9.23 6.19
CA ASN A 227 -11.88 10.54 6.84
C ASN A 227 -13.27 10.97 7.35
N ILE A 228 -14.11 10.03 7.76
CA ILE A 228 -15.39 10.27 8.43
C ILE A 228 -15.13 10.45 9.92
N ASP A 229 -15.65 11.53 10.49
CA ASP A 229 -15.56 11.90 11.92
C ASP A 229 -14.12 12.07 12.44
N GLY A 230 -13.16 12.35 11.56
CA GLY A 230 -11.78 12.60 11.91
C GLY A 230 -10.76 12.02 10.92
N HIS A 231 -9.50 12.02 11.33
CA HIS A 231 -8.38 11.55 10.53
C HIS A 231 -7.63 10.43 11.27
N GLY A 232 -7.78 9.21 10.77
CA GLY A 232 -7.16 8.03 11.36
C GLY A 232 -5.69 7.87 10.98
N PRO A 233 -4.80 7.57 11.93
CA PRO A 233 -3.39 7.32 11.66
C PRO A 233 -3.22 6.02 10.89
N SER A 234 -2.39 6.03 9.84
CA SER A 234 -2.10 4.84 9.01
C SER A 234 -3.37 4.15 8.51
N THR A 235 -4.34 4.96 8.02
CA THR A 235 -5.55 4.46 7.38
C THR A 235 -5.38 4.41 5.87
N ASP A 236 -4.28 3.80 5.44
CA ASP A 236 -3.96 3.58 4.03
C ASP A 236 -5.16 2.91 3.31
N GLY A 237 -5.35 3.22 2.03
CA GLY A 237 -6.46 2.69 1.26
C GLY A 237 -6.24 1.23 0.86
N ILE A 238 -5.29 0.99 -0.04
CA ILE A 238 -4.98 -0.34 -0.55
C ILE A 238 -3.47 -0.55 -0.46
N ASP A 239 -3.05 -1.48 0.38
CA ASP A 239 -1.66 -1.88 0.56
C ASP A 239 -1.38 -3.21 -0.14
N ILE A 240 -0.40 -3.21 -1.04
CA ILE A 240 0.07 -4.40 -1.75
C ILE A 240 1.47 -4.69 -1.22
N ASP A 241 1.61 -5.74 -0.39
CA ASP A 241 2.84 -6.06 0.34
C ASP A 241 3.37 -7.44 -0.05
N SER A 242 4.56 -7.47 -0.63
CA SER A 242 5.25 -8.70 -1.06
C SER A 242 4.35 -9.65 -1.86
N SER A 243 3.54 -9.09 -2.73
CA SER A 243 2.50 -9.77 -3.50
C SER A 243 2.71 -9.59 -5.00
N SER A 244 2.15 -10.46 -5.81
CA SER A 244 2.37 -10.43 -7.26
C SER A 244 1.10 -10.67 -8.08
N LYS A 245 1.09 -10.20 -9.35
CA LYS A 245 -0.06 -10.37 -10.25
C LYS A 245 -1.33 -9.73 -9.72
N ILE A 246 -1.23 -8.50 -9.25
CA ILE A 246 -2.32 -7.77 -8.61
C ILE A 246 -2.94 -6.77 -9.60
N LEU A 247 -4.26 -6.70 -9.60
CA LEU A 247 -5.04 -5.71 -10.33
C LEU A 247 -5.84 -4.85 -9.35
N VAL A 248 -5.63 -3.55 -9.39
CA VAL A 248 -6.47 -2.54 -8.69
C VAL A 248 -7.09 -1.64 -9.74
N GLN A 249 -8.42 -1.51 -9.74
CA GLN A 249 -9.06 -0.68 -10.74
C GLN A 249 -10.36 -0.03 -10.27
N ASN A 250 -10.75 1.05 -10.98
CA ASN A 250 -12.06 1.71 -10.87
C ASN A 250 -12.44 2.17 -9.44
N SER A 251 -11.46 2.46 -8.60
CA SER A 251 -11.69 2.72 -7.18
C SER A 251 -11.55 4.19 -6.82
N ASP A 252 -12.33 4.64 -5.83
CA ASP A 252 -12.36 6.02 -5.34
C ASP A 252 -11.95 6.03 -3.86
N ILE A 253 -10.82 6.70 -3.53
CA ILE A 253 -10.15 6.54 -2.24
C ILE A 253 -9.99 7.91 -1.56
N ASP A 254 -10.52 8.00 -0.34
CA ASP A 254 -10.37 9.12 0.59
C ASP A 254 -9.87 8.57 1.93
N CYS A 255 -8.59 8.75 2.23
CA CYS A 255 -7.95 8.24 3.45
C CYS A 255 -7.00 9.27 4.07
N ASN A 256 -6.41 8.97 5.22
CA ASN A 256 -5.49 9.90 5.90
C ASN A 256 -4.00 9.52 5.72
N ASP A 257 -3.68 8.42 5.07
CA ASP A 257 -2.33 8.03 4.70
C ASP A 257 -2.27 7.70 3.18
N ASP A 258 -1.40 6.83 2.72
CA ASP A 258 -1.24 6.54 1.29
C ASP A 258 -2.50 5.88 0.69
N ASN A 259 -2.97 6.35 -0.47
CA ASN A 259 -4.20 5.83 -1.08
C ASN A 259 -3.97 4.44 -1.69
N ILE A 260 -2.95 4.29 -2.55
CA ILE A 260 -2.51 3.01 -3.08
C ILE A 260 -1.01 2.89 -2.81
N CYS A 261 -0.64 1.90 -2.02
CA CYS A 261 0.71 1.75 -1.52
C CYS A 261 1.29 0.36 -1.83
N LEU A 262 2.50 0.34 -2.38
CA LEU A 262 3.26 -0.88 -2.62
C LEU A 262 4.36 -0.99 -1.58
N LYS A 263 4.45 -2.14 -0.92
CA LYS A 263 5.36 -2.42 0.18
C LYS A 263 6.05 -3.78 -0.02
N ALA A 264 7.23 -3.97 0.55
CA ALA A 264 7.99 -5.21 0.41
C ALA A 264 8.88 -5.50 1.65
N GLY A 265 8.39 -5.18 2.84
CA GLY A 265 9.11 -5.45 4.08
C GLY A 265 10.09 -4.36 4.52
N ARG A 266 10.44 -4.40 5.80
CA ARG A 266 11.20 -3.36 6.49
C ARG A 266 12.49 -3.89 7.11
N ASP A 267 13.59 -3.21 6.82
CA ASP A 267 14.91 -3.37 7.45
C ASP A 267 15.39 -4.85 7.48
N ALA A 268 15.99 -5.29 8.55
CA ALA A 268 16.53 -6.64 8.68
C ALA A 268 15.47 -7.73 8.48
N ASP A 269 14.26 -7.55 9.00
CA ASP A 269 13.17 -8.52 8.83
C ASP A 269 12.69 -8.60 7.38
N GLY A 270 12.52 -7.45 6.72
CA GLY A 270 12.16 -7.40 5.29
C GLY A 270 13.25 -8.01 4.39
N LEU A 271 14.53 -7.74 4.69
CA LEU A 271 15.66 -8.33 3.98
C LEU A 271 15.81 -9.85 4.23
N ARG A 272 15.37 -10.34 5.38
CA ARG A 272 15.30 -11.78 5.69
C ARG A 272 14.25 -12.48 4.84
N VAL A 273 13.06 -11.90 4.75
CA VAL A 273 11.95 -12.43 3.94
C VAL A 273 12.27 -12.33 2.45
N ASN A 274 12.81 -11.18 2.01
CA ASN A 274 13.28 -10.94 0.65
C ASN A 274 12.27 -11.31 -0.45
N ARG A 275 11.01 -10.92 -0.26
CA ARG A 275 9.93 -11.17 -1.22
C ARG A 275 9.45 -9.85 -1.82
N PRO A 276 9.54 -9.69 -3.15
CA PRO A 276 9.16 -8.43 -3.81
C PRO A 276 7.64 -8.25 -3.92
N THR A 277 7.24 -7.00 -4.15
CA THR A 277 5.96 -6.68 -4.77
C THR A 277 6.18 -6.44 -6.25
N GLU A 278 5.51 -7.19 -7.11
CA GLU A 278 5.75 -7.16 -8.54
C GLU A 278 4.53 -7.52 -9.39
N TYR A 279 4.58 -7.10 -10.67
CA TYR A 279 3.50 -7.33 -11.64
C TYR A 279 2.17 -6.78 -11.14
N VAL A 280 2.14 -5.49 -10.87
CA VAL A 280 0.96 -4.79 -10.36
C VAL A 280 0.42 -3.84 -11.42
N VAL A 281 -0.87 -3.93 -11.71
CA VAL A 281 -1.58 -2.99 -12.57
C VAL A 281 -2.60 -2.21 -11.73
N ILE A 282 -2.50 -0.88 -11.80
CA ILE A 282 -3.41 0.06 -11.13
C ILE A 282 -4.00 0.94 -12.22
N ARG A 283 -5.33 0.98 -12.35
CA ARG A 283 -5.95 1.79 -13.41
C ARG A 283 -7.29 2.39 -13.03
N ASN A 284 -7.59 3.54 -13.61
CA ASN A 284 -8.88 4.23 -13.47
C ASN A 284 -9.25 4.50 -11.99
N CYS A 285 -8.27 4.87 -11.15
CA CYS A 285 -8.50 5.15 -9.74
C CYS A 285 -8.45 6.65 -9.44
N ILE A 286 -9.24 7.07 -8.45
CA ILE A 286 -9.29 8.43 -7.97
C ILE A 286 -8.81 8.47 -6.52
N SER A 287 -7.83 9.34 -6.22
CA SER A 287 -7.43 9.66 -4.85
C SER A 287 -7.90 11.06 -4.49
N ARG A 288 -8.56 11.18 -3.35
CA ARG A 288 -9.07 12.45 -2.84
C ARG A 288 -8.10 13.04 -1.81
N ALA A 289 -8.39 12.95 -0.54
CA ALA A 289 -7.37 13.25 0.47
C ALA A 289 -6.34 12.10 0.60
N GLY A 290 -5.35 12.26 1.45
CA GLY A 290 -4.35 11.25 1.75
C GLY A 290 -2.91 11.73 1.56
N ALA A 291 -1.96 10.85 1.87
CA ALA A 291 -0.55 11.17 1.81
C ALA A 291 0.04 10.98 0.40
N GLY A 292 -0.44 10.01 -0.38
CA GLY A 292 0.03 9.76 -1.73
C GLY A 292 -1.04 9.11 -2.61
N LEU A 293 -1.15 9.53 -3.90
CA LEU A 293 -1.97 8.85 -4.90
C LEU A 293 -1.44 7.45 -5.15
N LEU A 294 -0.16 7.36 -5.53
CA LEU A 294 0.61 6.13 -5.72
C LEU A 294 1.90 6.23 -4.91
N THR A 295 2.08 5.31 -3.97
CA THR A 295 3.27 5.27 -3.13
C THR A 295 4.02 3.94 -3.28
N CYS A 296 5.34 4.00 -3.47
CA CYS A 296 6.24 2.86 -3.32
C CYS A 296 7.05 3.05 -2.03
N GLY A 297 6.82 2.18 -1.06
CA GLY A 297 7.51 2.22 0.24
C GLY A 297 6.67 2.86 1.36
N SER A 298 7.30 3.20 2.50
CA SER A 298 8.76 3.15 2.82
C SER A 298 9.34 1.73 3.01
N GLU A 299 8.54 0.73 3.07
CA GLU A 299 8.93 -0.67 3.26
C GLU A 299 9.36 -1.25 1.89
N THR A 300 10.67 -1.17 1.56
CA THR A 300 11.20 -1.53 0.23
C THR A 300 12.15 -2.71 0.24
N SER A 301 12.39 -3.36 1.38
CA SER A 301 13.51 -4.31 1.57
C SER A 301 13.51 -5.48 0.58
N GLY A 302 12.35 -6.01 0.21
CA GLY A 302 12.21 -7.11 -0.78
C GLY A 302 12.20 -6.65 -2.24
N GLY A 303 12.15 -5.32 -2.47
CA GLY A 303 12.05 -4.73 -3.82
C GLY A 303 10.62 -4.55 -4.31
N ILE A 304 10.43 -3.54 -5.17
CA ILE A 304 9.15 -3.21 -5.82
C ILE A 304 9.42 -3.04 -7.31
N ARG A 305 8.74 -3.80 -8.18
CA ARG A 305 9.04 -3.75 -9.61
C ARG A 305 7.89 -4.18 -10.51
N TYR A 306 7.98 -3.80 -11.77
CA TYR A 306 6.97 -4.10 -12.80
C TYR A 306 5.58 -3.62 -12.39
N VAL A 307 5.47 -2.32 -12.18
CA VAL A 307 4.23 -1.63 -11.80
C VAL A 307 3.75 -0.78 -12.96
N LEU A 308 2.52 -0.96 -13.40
CA LEU A 308 1.85 -0.06 -14.34
C LEU A 308 0.71 0.66 -13.61
N ALA A 309 0.75 1.99 -13.62
CA ALA A 309 -0.31 2.85 -13.09
C ALA A 309 -0.80 3.78 -14.20
N GLU A 310 -2.09 3.71 -14.56
CA GLU A 310 -2.65 4.47 -15.69
C GLU A 310 -4.07 4.95 -15.44
N GLY A 311 -4.46 6.06 -16.08
CA GLY A 311 -5.80 6.61 -15.93
C GLY A 311 -6.10 7.10 -14.52
N LEU A 312 -5.10 7.64 -13.80
CA LEU A 312 -5.24 8.01 -12.40
C LEU A 312 -5.60 9.49 -12.23
N ARG A 313 -6.33 9.79 -11.17
CA ARG A 313 -6.71 11.16 -10.80
C ARG A 313 -6.41 11.45 -9.35
N ALA A 314 -5.66 12.52 -9.08
CA ALA A 314 -5.41 13.04 -7.74
C ALA A 314 -6.15 14.35 -7.54
N LYS A 315 -6.98 14.43 -6.49
CA LYS A 315 -7.78 15.61 -6.14
C LYS A 315 -7.56 15.98 -4.67
N GLY A 316 -6.49 16.76 -4.41
CA GLY A 316 -6.22 17.24 -3.04
C GLY A 316 -5.34 16.30 -2.19
N THR A 317 -4.89 15.18 -2.70
CA THR A 317 -3.91 14.35 -1.99
C THR A 317 -2.57 15.08 -1.81
N SER A 318 -1.83 14.78 -0.75
CA SER A 318 -0.59 15.48 -0.44
C SER A 318 0.49 15.28 -1.51
N VAL A 319 0.64 14.06 -2.02
CA VAL A 319 1.66 13.71 -3.01
C VAL A 319 1.02 12.94 -4.17
N GLY A 320 1.38 13.25 -5.39
CA GLY A 320 0.97 12.51 -6.57
C GLY A 320 1.68 11.16 -6.63
N VAL A 321 2.92 11.14 -7.08
CA VAL A 321 3.77 9.95 -7.11
C VAL A 321 4.80 10.04 -5.99
N ARG A 322 4.88 9.00 -5.17
CA ARG A 322 5.76 8.97 -4.01
C ARG A 322 6.66 7.73 -3.99
N LEU A 323 7.95 7.95 -4.03
CA LEU A 323 8.97 6.92 -3.86
C LEU A 323 9.72 7.21 -2.56
N LYS A 324 9.53 6.40 -1.53
CA LYS A 324 10.13 6.66 -0.22
C LYS A 324 10.81 5.43 0.35
N SER A 325 12.01 5.63 0.92
CA SER A 325 12.78 4.59 1.61
C SER A 325 13.69 5.21 2.68
N ALA A 326 14.51 4.40 3.32
CA ALA A 326 15.54 4.81 4.28
C ALA A 326 16.83 4.02 4.05
N MET A 327 17.98 4.58 4.49
CA MET A 327 19.32 4.02 4.21
C MET A 327 19.65 2.71 4.95
N ASN A 328 18.70 2.18 5.72
CA ASN A 328 18.76 0.85 6.36
C ASN A 328 17.74 -0.13 5.79
N ARG A 329 16.96 0.29 4.78
CA ARG A 329 15.83 -0.46 4.22
C ARG A 329 16.26 -1.46 3.16
N GLY A 330 17.20 -1.06 2.30
CA GLY A 330 17.60 -1.85 1.14
C GLY A 330 16.51 -1.98 0.09
N GLY A 331 16.70 -2.96 -0.78
CA GLY A 331 15.79 -3.25 -1.88
C GLY A 331 15.95 -2.33 -3.08
N ILE A 332 15.35 -2.75 -4.20
CA ILE A 332 15.35 -2.00 -5.46
C ILE A 332 13.91 -1.71 -5.85
N THR A 333 13.58 -0.44 -6.06
CA THR A 333 12.33 -0.01 -6.66
C THR A 333 12.61 0.36 -8.11
N GLU A 334 12.09 -0.42 -9.05
CA GLU A 334 12.41 -0.27 -10.47
C GLU A 334 11.27 -0.69 -11.40
N HIS A 335 11.36 -0.31 -12.67
CA HIS A 335 10.34 -0.62 -13.68
C HIS A 335 8.95 -0.16 -13.24
N ILE A 336 8.88 1.11 -12.82
CA ILE A 336 7.64 1.78 -12.42
C ILE A 336 7.16 2.64 -13.59
N TYR A 337 6.01 2.30 -14.14
CA TYR A 337 5.43 2.92 -15.32
C TYR A 337 4.15 3.64 -14.95
N ILE A 338 4.11 4.95 -15.15
CA ILE A 338 2.97 5.81 -14.76
C ILE A 338 2.58 6.64 -15.98
N ARG A 339 1.31 6.57 -16.37
CA ARG A 339 0.83 7.33 -17.52
C ARG A 339 -0.63 7.73 -17.41
N ASP A 340 -1.02 8.75 -18.16
CA ASP A 340 -2.39 9.26 -18.19
C ASP A 340 -2.86 9.64 -16.78
N VAL A 341 -2.26 10.69 -16.23
CA VAL A 341 -2.54 11.14 -14.86
C VAL A 341 -2.97 12.60 -14.83
N ASP A 342 -4.11 12.87 -14.22
CA ASP A 342 -4.57 14.21 -13.89
C ASP A 342 -4.35 14.50 -12.39
N MET A 343 -3.64 15.58 -12.08
CA MET A 343 -3.38 16.02 -10.69
C MET A 343 -3.88 17.44 -10.47
N GLU A 344 -4.72 17.62 -9.48
CA GLU A 344 -5.28 18.90 -9.10
C GLU A 344 -5.17 19.13 -7.58
N ASN A 345 -4.69 20.32 -7.18
CA ASN A 345 -4.51 20.70 -5.78
C ASN A 345 -3.59 19.75 -4.99
N VAL A 346 -2.56 19.21 -5.63
CA VAL A 346 -1.58 18.31 -5.02
C VAL A 346 -0.43 19.12 -4.43
N ARG A 347 -0.01 18.82 -3.20
CA ARG A 347 1.09 19.57 -2.56
C ARG A 347 2.43 19.31 -3.23
N ILE A 348 2.75 18.06 -3.60
CA ILE A 348 3.96 17.69 -4.33
C ILE A 348 3.57 16.69 -5.43
N VAL A 349 3.93 16.98 -6.68
CA VAL A 349 3.59 16.10 -7.79
C VAL A 349 4.42 14.81 -7.77
N LEU A 350 5.75 14.96 -7.64
CA LEU A 350 6.67 13.82 -7.48
C LEU A 350 7.56 14.03 -6.25
N GLU A 351 7.45 13.14 -5.27
CA GLU A 351 8.37 13.06 -4.14
C GLU A 351 9.17 11.75 -4.22
N ALA A 352 10.51 11.85 -4.22
CA ALA A 352 11.38 10.68 -4.14
C ALA A 352 12.45 10.92 -3.07
N THR A 353 12.53 10.06 -2.04
CA THR A 353 13.48 10.23 -0.94
C THR A 353 14.03 8.90 -0.42
N MET A 354 15.32 8.89 -0.14
CA MET A 354 16.01 7.76 0.51
C MET A 354 16.25 8.00 2.01
N ASN A 355 15.68 9.04 2.57
CA ASN A 355 15.75 9.35 3.99
C ASN A 355 14.40 9.84 4.53
N TRP A 356 13.36 9.04 4.25
CA TRP A 356 12.01 9.38 4.66
C TRP A 356 11.81 9.28 6.16
N ASN A 357 11.26 10.32 6.76
CA ASN A 357 10.88 10.42 8.17
C ASN A 357 11.89 9.72 9.12
N PRO A 358 13.06 10.33 9.39
CA PRO A 358 14.12 9.69 10.19
C PRO A 358 13.68 9.21 11.57
N ALA A 359 12.78 9.91 12.23
CA ALA A 359 12.27 9.53 13.54
C ALA A 359 11.45 8.23 13.53
N TYR A 360 10.80 7.94 12.39
CA TYR A 360 10.09 6.67 12.15
C TYR A 360 11.04 5.59 11.61
N SER A 361 11.90 5.97 10.66
CA SER A 361 12.66 5.00 9.86
C SER A 361 13.84 4.39 10.59
N TYR A 362 14.48 5.12 11.51
CA TYR A 362 15.66 4.64 12.21
C TYR A 362 15.34 4.32 13.66
N SER A 363 15.38 3.03 13.98
CA SER A 363 15.15 2.54 15.33
C SER A 363 16.36 2.84 16.23
N LYS A 364 16.12 3.50 17.34
CA LYS A 364 17.13 3.79 18.34
C LYS A 364 16.54 3.64 19.74
N LEU A 365 17.16 2.78 20.53
CA LEU A 365 16.74 2.55 21.91
C LEU A 365 17.21 3.70 22.82
N PRO A 366 16.30 4.41 23.52
CA PRO A 366 16.69 5.37 24.55
C PRO A 366 17.38 4.68 25.74
N GLY A 367 18.30 5.40 26.39
CA GLY A 367 19.11 4.85 27.48
C GLY A 367 18.30 4.31 28.66
N GLU A 368 17.11 4.80 28.91
CA GLU A 368 16.20 4.31 29.96
C GLU A 368 15.77 2.84 29.80
N PHE A 369 15.95 2.27 28.60
CA PHE A 369 15.64 0.87 28.30
C PHE A 369 16.87 -0.05 28.33
N ASN A 370 18.07 0.48 28.58
CA ASN A 370 19.29 -0.31 28.64
C ASN A 370 19.18 -1.41 29.72
N GLY A 371 19.43 -2.66 29.32
CA GLY A 371 19.39 -3.81 30.22
C GLY A 371 17.98 -4.30 30.56
N ARG A 372 16.92 -3.75 29.97
CA ARG A 372 15.55 -4.23 30.12
C ARG A 372 15.25 -5.33 29.11
N LEU A 373 14.38 -6.27 29.50
CA LEU A 373 13.78 -7.21 28.55
C LEU A 373 12.83 -6.43 27.61
N LEU A 374 13.08 -6.53 26.31
CA LEU A 374 12.28 -5.85 25.30
C LEU A 374 11.32 -6.83 24.64
N PRO A 375 10.16 -6.36 24.14
CA PRO A 375 9.28 -7.15 23.31
C PRO A 375 10.00 -7.65 22.02
N ASP A 376 9.59 -8.81 21.49
CA ASP A 376 10.23 -9.43 20.34
C ASP A 376 10.26 -8.50 19.10
N HIS A 377 9.17 -7.79 18.85
CA HIS A 377 9.11 -6.85 17.73
C HIS A 377 10.03 -5.64 17.90
N TRP A 378 10.29 -5.18 19.13
CA TRP A 378 11.31 -4.16 19.38
C TRP A 378 12.70 -4.70 19.02
N ASN A 379 13.02 -5.93 19.46
CA ASN A 379 14.29 -6.57 19.14
C ASN A 379 14.49 -6.74 17.63
N LYS A 380 13.44 -7.11 16.89
CA LYS A 380 13.48 -7.18 15.43
C LYS A 380 13.78 -5.82 14.79
N MET A 381 13.11 -4.76 15.26
CA MET A 381 13.27 -3.40 14.75
C MET A 381 14.65 -2.77 15.06
N LEU A 382 15.31 -3.23 16.12
CA LEU A 382 16.63 -2.75 16.54
C LEU A 382 17.78 -3.50 15.85
N GLN A 383 17.51 -4.52 15.05
CA GLN A 383 18.56 -5.23 14.31
C GLN A 383 19.26 -4.30 13.32
N VAL A 384 20.56 -4.25 13.41
CA VAL A 384 21.39 -3.42 12.53
C VAL A 384 21.48 -4.07 11.15
N VAL A 385 21.27 -3.25 10.13
CA VAL A 385 21.49 -3.63 8.72
C VAL A 385 22.79 -3.00 8.26
N ASP A 386 23.69 -3.79 7.68
CA ASP A 386 24.92 -3.26 7.09
C ASP A 386 24.61 -2.33 5.90
N SER A 387 25.48 -1.35 5.65
CA SER A 387 25.24 -0.31 4.65
C SER A 387 25.13 -0.84 3.21
N VAL A 388 25.76 -1.98 2.91
CA VAL A 388 25.70 -2.56 1.55
C VAL A 388 24.31 -3.12 1.28
N ARG A 389 23.76 -3.88 2.22
CA ARG A 389 22.42 -4.46 2.11
C ARG A 389 21.31 -3.43 2.38
N GLY A 390 21.58 -2.46 3.25
CA GLY A 390 20.60 -1.44 3.67
C GLY A 390 20.42 -0.29 2.69
N THR A 391 21.33 -0.08 1.74
CA THR A 391 21.20 0.99 0.75
C THR A 391 20.08 0.68 -0.26
N PRO A 392 19.01 1.48 -0.32
CA PRO A 392 17.94 1.31 -1.31
C PRO A 392 18.35 1.89 -2.65
N PHE A 393 17.72 1.42 -3.75
CA PHE A 393 17.90 1.96 -5.09
C PHE A 393 16.56 2.25 -5.75
N PHE A 394 16.44 3.42 -6.39
CA PHE A 394 15.31 3.80 -7.22
C PHE A 394 15.81 4.02 -8.64
N ARG A 395 15.32 3.25 -9.59
CA ARG A 395 15.73 3.35 -10.99
C ARG A 395 14.63 2.92 -11.97
N ASN A 396 14.81 3.28 -13.24
CA ASN A 396 13.88 2.89 -14.29
C ASN A 396 12.43 3.28 -13.95
N VAL A 397 12.18 4.58 -13.80
CA VAL A 397 10.85 5.15 -13.54
C VAL A 397 10.40 5.99 -14.74
N TRP A 398 9.22 5.72 -15.24
CA TRP A 398 8.62 6.45 -16.37
C TRP A 398 7.35 7.16 -15.92
N LEU A 399 7.27 8.44 -16.22
CA LEU A 399 6.10 9.27 -15.98
C LEU A 399 5.73 9.99 -17.28
N SER A 400 4.54 9.71 -17.83
CA SER A 400 4.10 10.37 -19.06
C SER A 400 2.65 10.76 -19.09
N ASP A 401 2.35 11.70 -20.00
CA ASP A 401 0.98 12.15 -20.29
C ASP A 401 0.29 12.63 -19.00
N VAL A 402 0.95 13.59 -18.32
CA VAL A 402 0.51 14.12 -17.01
C VAL A 402 0.09 15.56 -17.11
N LYS A 403 -1.10 15.85 -16.63
CA LYS A 403 -1.64 17.20 -16.49
C LYS A 403 -1.70 17.59 -15.02
N ILE A 404 -1.08 18.74 -14.69
CA ILE A 404 -0.97 19.21 -13.32
C ILE A 404 -1.50 20.64 -13.23
N ARG A 405 -2.43 20.85 -12.30
CA ARG A 405 -3.07 22.15 -12.05
C ARG A 405 -3.09 22.48 -10.57
N ASN A 406 -2.90 23.75 -10.24
CA ASN A 406 -3.02 24.29 -8.88
C ASN A 406 -2.21 23.51 -7.82
N SER A 407 -1.05 23.01 -8.20
CA SER A 407 -0.20 22.21 -7.30
C SER A 407 0.93 23.05 -6.71
N ALA A 408 1.40 22.70 -5.50
CA ALA A 408 2.36 23.58 -4.83
C ALA A 408 3.80 23.37 -5.34
N GLU A 409 4.25 22.12 -5.53
CA GLU A 409 5.62 21.82 -5.95
C GLU A 409 5.65 20.68 -6.97
N PHE A 410 6.40 20.86 -8.08
CA PHE A 410 6.48 19.83 -9.11
C PHE A 410 7.33 18.64 -8.65
N MET A 411 8.56 18.89 -8.18
CA MET A 411 9.46 17.81 -7.76
C MET A 411 10.14 18.10 -6.43
N ARG A 412 10.21 17.08 -5.58
CA ARG A 412 11.06 17.04 -4.39
C ARG A 412 11.82 15.72 -4.37
N VAL A 413 13.05 15.75 -4.85
CA VAL A 413 13.87 14.55 -5.01
C VAL A 413 15.14 14.64 -4.19
N SER A 414 15.39 13.65 -3.36
CA SER A 414 16.56 13.53 -2.48
C SER A 414 17.11 12.11 -2.50
N GLY A 415 18.01 11.85 -3.42
CA GLY A 415 18.84 10.64 -3.44
C GLY A 415 19.98 10.73 -2.42
N ASN A 416 20.99 9.90 -2.60
CA ASN A 416 22.18 9.85 -1.76
C ASN A 416 23.44 9.68 -2.63
N LYS A 417 24.59 10.11 -2.11
CA LYS A 417 25.88 9.97 -2.83
C LYS A 417 26.27 8.54 -3.17
N THR A 418 25.75 7.56 -2.42
CA THR A 418 25.96 6.12 -2.66
C THR A 418 24.81 5.47 -3.41
N SER A 419 23.71 6.20 -3.62
CA SER A 419 22.51 5.70 -4.32
C SER A 419 21.80 6.86 -5.02
N TYR A 420 22.14 7.06 -6.28
CA TYR A 420 21.47 8.03 -7.13
C TYR A 420 20.07 7.55 -7.51
N MET A 421 19.15 8.49 -7.73
CA MET A 421 17.91 8.22 -8.44
C MET A 421 18.25 8.08 -9.93
N GLU A 422 18.14 6.89 -10.51
CA GLU A 422 18.69 6.58 -11.83
C GLU A 422 17.63 6.32 -12.90
N GLN A 423 17.88 6.81 -14.12
CA GLN A 423 17.08 6.44 -15.30
C GLN A 423 15.59 6.77 -15.15
N PHE A 424 15.27 7.99 -14.71
CA PHE A 424 13.90 8.48 -14.73
C PHE A 424 13.61 9.16 -16.09
N SER A 425 12.43 8.86 -16.64
CA SER A 425 11.97 9.40 -17.92
C SER A 425 10.65 10.14 -17.74
N PHE A 426 10.62 11.39 -18.17
CA PHE A 426 9.47 12.29 -18.10
C PHE A 426 9.06 12.68 -19.53
N ARG A 427 7.80 12.46 -19.89
CA ARG A 427 7.32 12.73 -21.24
C ARG A 427 5.92 13.35 -21.24
N ASN A 428 5.69 14.35 -22.10
CA ASN A 428 4.37 14.97 -22.30
C ASN A 428 3.77 15.43 -20.96
N ILE A 429 4.47 16.28 -20.23
CA ILE A 429 4.01 16.80 -18.94
C ILE A 429 3.70 18.30 -19.08
N ASP A 430 2.50 18.70 -18.72
CA ASP A 430 2.08 20.09 -18.58
C ASP A 430 1.76 20.40 -17.13
N ALA A 431 2.61 21.21 -16.48
CA ALA A 431 2.55 21.50 -15.07
C ALA A 431 2.37 22.99 -14.79
N GLN A 432 1.30 23.33 -14.05
CA GLN A 432 1.08 24.63 -13.43
C GLN A 432 1.22 24.47 -11.91
N VAL A 433 2.29 25.05 -11.34
CA VAL A 433 2.70 24.84 -9.96
C VAL A 433 3.20 26.14 -9.33
N GLN A 434 3.17 26.23 -8.00
CA GLN A 434 3.77 27.38 -7.31
C GLN A 434 5.29 27.37 -7.40
N LYS A 435 5.93 26.19 -7.38
CA LYS A 435 7.38 26.01 -7.44
C LYS A 435 7.77 24.83 -8.32
N ALA A 436 8.84 24.97 -9.09
CA ALA A 436 9.42 23.86 -9.82
C ALA A 436 10.06 22.80 -8.89
N GLY A 437 10.63 23.23 -7.75
CA GLY A 437 11.17 22.34 -6.74
C GLY A 437 12.67 22.04 -6.88
N SER A 438 13.08 20.83 -6.44
CA SER A 438 14.50 20.46 -6.44
C SER A 438 14.75 18.98 -6.65
N VAL A 439 15.90 18.68 -7.28
CA VAL A 439 16.43 17.33 -7.50
C VAL A 439 17.86 17.28 -7.00
N ASN A 440 18.16 16.32 -6.13
CA ASN A 440 19.46 16.09 -5.56
C ASN A 440 19.87 14.62 -5.70
N TYR A 441 21.08 14.33 -6.21
CA TYR A 441 21.60 13.01 -6.54
C TYR A 441 20.74 12.24 -7.55
N ALA A 442 20.64 12.77 -8.76
CA ALA A 442 19.97 12.14 -9.90
C ALA A 442 20.96 11.85 -11.03
N ARG A 443 20.73 10.77 -11.79
CA ARG A 443 21.59 10.38 -12.89
C ARG A 443 20.82 9.76 -14.06
N ASN A 444 21.21 10.12 -15.28
CA ASN A 444 20.64 9.59 -16.52
C ASN A 444 19.12 9.82 -16.64
N TRP A 445 18.67 11.04 -16.40
CA TRP A 445 17.27 11.41 -16.55
C TRP A 445 16.98 12.01 -17.92
N GLU A 446 15.80 11.75 -18.45
CA GLU A 446 15.31 12.30 -19.71
C GLU A 446 14.01 13.07 -19.52
N PHE A 447 13.96 14.27 -20.11
CA PHE A 447 12.78 15.12 -20.17
C PHE A 447 12.43 15.37 -21.65
N THR A 448 11.30 14.86 -22.10
CA THR A 448 10.81 15.02 -23.49
C THR A 448 9.44 15.69 -23.47
N ASN A 449 9.32 16.84 -24.09
CA ASN A 449 8.07 17.61 -24.12
C ASN A 449 7.51 17.87 -22.70
N VAL A 450 8.33 18.45 -21.83
CA VAL A 450 7.96 18.76 -20.43
C VAL A 450 7.93 20.27 -20.25
N THR A 451 6.77 20.80 -19.90
CA THR A 451 6.54 22.21 -19.59
C THR A 451 6.21 22.37 -18.11
N ILE A 452 7.00 23.18 -17.41
CA ILE A 452 6.78 23.53 -16.00
C ILE A 452 6.60 25.05 -15.92
N LYS A 453 5.39 25.50 -15.61
CA LYS A 453 5.07 26.90 -15.33
C LYS A 453 5.00 27.07 -13.82
N ALA A 454 6.04 27.67 -13.23
CA ALA A 454 6.12 27.94 -11.81
C ALA A 454 5.80 29.40 -11.52
N ASP A 455 4.94 29.68 -10.53
CA ASP A 455 4.50 31.03 -10.16
C ASP A 455 5.68 31.87 -9.63
N ASP A 456 6.66 31.24 -8.96
CA ASP A 456 7.87 31.91 -8.46
C ASP A 456 8.91 32.19 -9.56
N LEU A 457 8.60 31.87 -10.79
CA LEU A 457 9.45 32.06 -12.00
C LEU A 457 10.83 31.40 -11.89
N LYS A 458 11.04 30.47 -10.96
CA LYS A 458 12.30 29.75 -10.79
C LYS A 458 12.29 28.43 -11.53
N GLU A 459 13.43 28.08 -12.08
CA GLU A 459 13.66 26.77 -12.67
C GLU A 459 13.84 25.69 -11.63
N LEU A 460 13.71 24.44 -12.06
CA LEU A 460 14.00 23.26 -11.25
C LEU A 460 15.46 23.29 -10.77
N ARG A 461 15.67 23.33 -9.46
CA ARG A 461 17.01 23.36 -8.87
C ARG A 461 17.65 21.98 -8.92
N LEU A 462 18.78 21.86 -9.57
CA LEU A 462 19.53 20.63 -9.74
C LEU A 462 20.81 20.66 -8.88
N GLN A 463 21.05 19.62 -8.07
CA GLN A 463 22.27 19.44 -7.28
C GLN A 463 22.76 18.01 -7.43
N HIS A 464 24.07 17.82 -7.62
CA HIS A 464 24.66 16.49 -7.85
C HIS A 464 23.89 15.69 -8.93
N ALA A 465 23.56 16.37 -10.00
CA ALA A 465 22.79 15.82 -11.10
C ALA A 465 23.72 15.55 -12.30
N GLU A 466 23.73 14.33 -12.80
CA GLU A 466 24.60 13.87 -13.85
C GLU A 466 23.80 13.40 -15.06
N ASN A 467 24.20 13.82 -16.25
CA ASN A 467 23.64 13.35 -17.53
C ASN A 467 22.10 13.47 -17.60
N LEU A 468 21.59 14.69 -17.36
CA LEU A 468 20.17 15.04 -17.55
C LEU A 468 19.97 15.60 -18.96
N GLN A 469 19.07 15.02 -19.73
CA GLN A 469 18.79 15.38 -21.13
C GLN A 469 17.41 16.01 -21.26
N LYS A 470 17.34 17.18 -21.92
CA LYS A 470 16.09 17.80 -22.35
C LYS A 470 15.95 17.64 -23.86
N LYS A 471 14.85 17.04 -24.30
CA LYS A 471 14.53 16.79 -25.73
C LYS A 471 13.22 17.47 -26.12
#